data_d08feb357b94e04f77acc892fa31de03
#
_entry.id   d08feb357b94e04f77acc892fa31de03
#
_cell.length_a   1.000
_cell.length_b   1.000
_cell.length_c   1.000
_cell.angle_alpha   90.00
_cell.angle_beta   90.00
_cell.angle_gamma   90.00
#
_symmetry.space_group_name_H-M   'P 1'
#
loop_
_entity.id
_entity.type
_entity.pdbx_description
1 polymer ?
#
loop_
_entity_poly.entity_id
_entity_poly.type
_entity_poly.pdbx_seq_one_letter_code
_entity_poly.pdbx_strand_id
1 'polypeptide(L)'
;MKKNQAIKKTLIFILCLILAVISLMPFVIMIVNSTRSTAQIQQHAVSLIPSVYLANNLKILVGKSFNPAVGFMNSIMVSVGVTALATYFSTLTAYSLVVYEWKARNAFFSFIMAIMMIPAQITMIGFYQMVYKIHMTNHLSMLILPAIASPSMVFFMRQYMKPALSLEIVQSARIDGAK
;
A
#
# COMPACT_ATOMS: atom_id res chain seq x y z
N MET A 1 32.64 14.85 -25.39
CA MET A 1 31.27 14.62 -24.88
C MET A 1 31.03 13.20 -24.30
N LYS A 2 31.42 12.10 -24.97
CA LYS A 2 31.23 10.71 -24.47
C LYS A 2 31.87 10.42 -23.10
N LYS A 3 33.10 10.93 -22.80
CA LYS A 3 33.80 10.72 -21.53
C LYS A 3 33.06 11.32 -20.32
N ASN A 4 32.49 12.53 -20.47
CA ASN A 4 31.72 13.16 -19.38
C ASN A 4 30.38 12.44 -19.11
N GLN A 5 29.77 11.81 -20.11
CA GLN A 5 28.57 10.98 -19.94
C GLN A 5 28.90 9.67 -19.19
N ALA A 6 30.06 9.06 -19.47
CA ALA A 6 30.49 7.87 -18.75
C ALA A 6 30.74 8.16 -17.26
N ILE A 7 31.46 9.25 -16.95
CA ILE A 7 31.72 9.68 -15.56
C ILE A 7 30.40 9.94 -14.81
N LYS A 8 29.45 10.66 -15.43
CA LYS A 8 28.13 10.91 -14.82
C LYS A 8 27.36 9.61 -14.53
N LYS A 9 27.36 8.66 -15.47
CA LYS A 9 26.71 7.34 -15.27
C LYS A 9 27.34 6.56 -14.13
N THR A 10 28.68 6.56 -14.05
CA THR A 10 29.40 5.89 -12.95
C THR A 10 29.10 6.53 -11.60
N LEU A 11 29.08 7.87 -11.52
CA LEU A 11 28.73 8.57 -10.28
C LEU A 11 27.29 8.26 -9.85
N ILE A 12 26.32 8.28 -10.76
CA ILE A 12 24.92 7.92 -10.48
C ILE A 12 24.85 6.48 -9.99
N PHE A 13 25.55 5.55 -10.66
CA PHE A 13 25.57 4.15 -10.26
C PHE A 13 26.11 3.96 -8.84
N ILE A 14 27.23 4.60 -8.50
CA ILE A 14 27.83 4.56 -7.15
C ILE A 14 26.86 5.13 -6.12
N LEU A 15 26.24 6.27 -6.42
CA LEU A 15 25.26 6.89 -5.53
C LEU A 15 24.06 5.96 -5.30
N CYS A 16 23.50 5.37 -6.37
CA CYS A 16 22.42 4.41 -6.25
C CYS A 16 22.83 3.15 -5.46
N LEU A 17 24.07 2.67 -5.63
CA LEU A 17 24.59 1.53 -4.89
C LEU A 17 24.68 1.85 -3.38
N ILE A 18 25.21 3.02 -3.03
CA ILE A 18 25.29 3.48 -1.63
C ILE A 18 23.88 3.58 -1.02
N LEU A 19 22.93 4.19 -1.74
CA LEU A 19 21.55 4.29 -1.28
C LEU A 19 20.91 2.91 -1.11
N ALA A 20 21.15 1.97 -2.01
CA ALA A 20 20.66 0.61 -1.91
C ALA A 20 21.22 -0.11 -0.67
N VAL A 21 22.53 0.00 -0.40
CA VAL A 21 23.14 -0.57 0.79
C VAL A 21 22.55 0.03 2.07
N ILE A 22 22.42 1.36 2.13
CA ILE A 22 21.80 2.03 3.30
C ILE A 22 20.35 1.57 3.49
N SER A 23 19.57 1.43 2.40
CA SER A 23 18.19 0.98 2.46
C SER A 23 18.04 -0.47 2.90
N LEU A 24 19.03 -1.33 2.63
CA LEU A 24 19.03 -2.73 3.05
C LEU A 24 19.54 -2.93 4.49
N MET A 25 20.32 -1.99 5.02
CA MET A 25 20.90 -2.09 6.36
C MET A 25 19.90 -2.40 7.48
N PRO A 26 18.72 -1.75 7.56
CA PRO A 26 17.72 -2.07 8.60
C PRO A 26 17.29 -3.54 8.56
N PHE A 27 17.13 -4.12 7.38
CA PHE A 27 16.74 -5.52 7.22
C PHE A 27 17.85 -6.46 7.66
N VAL A 28 19.10 -6.15 7.31
CA VAL A 28 20.26 -6.92 7.76
C VAL A 28 20.39 -6.88 9.28
N ILE A 29 20.25 -5.70 9.89
CA ILE A 29 20.29 -5.54 11.35
C ILE A 29 19.13 -6.32 12.00
N MET A 30 17.94 -6.29 11.44
CA MET A 30 16.78 -7.05 11.94
C MET A 30 17.06 -8.56 11.92
N ILE A 31 17.61 -9.08 10.81
CA ILE A 31 17.98 -10.50 10.68
C ILE A 31 19.05 -10.88 11.70
N VAL A 32 20.09 -10.08 11.84
CA VAL A 32 21.15 -10.32 12.82
C VAL A 32 20.59 -10.25 14.24
N ASN A 33 19.78 -9.26 14.58
CA ASN A 33 19.17 -9.10 15.90
C ASN A 33 18.22 -10.25 16.24
N SER A 34 17.57 -10.89 15.26
CA SER A 34 16.73 -12.07 15.51
C SER A 34 17.52 -13.25 16.09
N THR A 35 18.83 -13.29 15.87
CA THR A 35 19.73 -14.30 16.40
C THR A 35 20.31 -13.96 17.77
N ARG A 36 20.05 -12.75 18.31
CA ARG A 36 20.70 -12.22 19.51
C ARG A 36 19.75 -12.22 20.71
N SER A 37 20.32 -12.24 21.93
CA SER A 37 19.55 -12.08 23.16
C SER A 37 19.15 -10.61 23.37
N THR A 38 18.10 -10.38 24.17
CA THR A 38 17.65 -9.02 24.54
C THR A 38 18.77 -8.19 25.15
N ALA A 39 19.59 -8.79 26.04
CA ALA A 39 20.72 -8.09 26.66
C ALA A 39 21.79 -7.65 25.63
N GLN A 40 22.09 -8.50 24.63
CA GLN A 40 23.04 -8.17 23.58
C GLN A 40 22.50 -7.04 22.67
N ILE A 41 21.19 -6.99 22.42
CA ILE A 41 20.56 -5.94 21.62
C ILE A 41 20.58 -4.62 22.40
N GLN A 42 20.31 -4.64 23.71
CA GLN A 42 20.34 -3.45 24.55
C GLN A 42 21.74 -2.84 24.66
N GLN A 43 22.78 -3.67 24.69
CA GLN A 43 24.16 -3.20 24.75
C GLN A 43 24.64 -2.64 23.40
N HIS A 44 24.28 -3.28 22.30
CA HIS A 44 24.70 -2.90 20.96
C HIS A 44 23.54 -3.11 19.97
N ALA A 45 22.65 -2.11 19.84
CA ALA A 45 21.45 -2.20 18.98
C ALA A 45 21.81 -2.41 17.49
N VAL A 46 22.90 -1.79 17.04
CA VAL A 46 23.41 -1.93 15.67
C VAL A 46 24.63 -2.85 15.72
N SER A 47 24.47 -4.08 15.26
CA SER A 47 25.53 -5.07 15.14
C SER A 47 25.32 -5.93 13.90
N LEU A 48 26.40 -6.27 13.22
CA LEU A 48 26.41 -7.20 12.09
C LEU A 48 26.88 -8.60 12.50
N ILE A 49 27.14 -8.81 13.79
CA ILE A 49 27.62 -10.09 14.33
C ILE A 49 26.42 -10.90 14.83
N PRO A 50 26.08 -12.03 14.18
CA PRO A 50 25.01 -12.91 14.63
C PRO A 50 25.38 -13.63 15.94
N SER A 51 24.37 -14.19 16.62
CA SER A 51 24.52 -14.99 17.83
C SER A 51 23.72 -16.30 17.72
N VAL A 52 23.65 -17.08 18.79
CA VAL A 52 23.08 -18.44 18.80
C VAL A 52 21.64 -18.50 19.31
N TYR A 53 21.00 -17.38 19.58
CA TYR A 53 19.67 -17.34 20.25
C TYR A 53 18.48 -17.46 19.32
N LEU A 54 18.66 -17.66 18.00
CA LEU A 54 17.54 -17.72 17.04
C LEU A 54 16.48 -18.75 17.43
N ALA A 55 16.89 -19.98 17.73
CA ALA A 55 15.94 -21.04 18.09
C ALA A 55 15.16 -20.72 19.38
N ASN A 56 15.84 -20.14 20.38
CA ASN A 56 15.22 -19.71 21.62
C ASN A 56 14.24 -18.56 21.40
N ASN A 57 14.60 -17.56 20.59
CA ASN A 57 13.73 -16.43 20.25
C ASN A 57 12.48 -16.88 19.50
N LEU A 58 12.61 -17.83 18.55
CA LEU A 58 11.47 -18.43 17.85
C LEU A 58 10.56 -19.22 18.81
N LYS A 59 11.15 -19.99 19.73
CA LYS A 59 10.37 -20.73 20.75
C LYS A 59 9.59 -19.78 21.67
N ILE A 60 10.19 -18.69 22.09
CA ILE A 60 9.52 -17.67 22.90
C ILE A 60 8.40 -16.99 22.10
N LEU A 61 8.63 -16.67 20.82
CA LEU A 61 7.64 -16.04 19.95
C LEU A 61 6.39 -16.89 19.77
N VAL A 62 6.55 -18.18 19.51
CA VAL A 62 5.43 -19.12 19.31
C VAL A 62 4.78 -19.54 20.62
N GLY A 63 5.54 -19.57 21.74
CA GLY A 63 5.08 -20.05 23.04
C GLY A 63 4.30 -19.05 23.90
N LYS A 64 4.14 -17.79 23.46
CA LYS A 64 3.42 -16.72 24.19
C LYS A 64 2.05 -16.44 23.56
N SER A 65 1.29 -15.53 24.19
CA SER A 65 -0.05 -15.10 23.76
C SER A 65 -0.14 -14.51 22.35
N PHE A 66 1.00 -14.17 21.75
CA PHE A 66 1.08 -13.70 20.37
C PHE A 66 1.22 -14.89 19.42
N ASN A 67 0.30 -15.00 18.46
CA ASN A 67 0.36 -16.01 17.41
C ASN A 67 0.71 -15.35 16.07
N PRO A 68 1.99 -15.43 15.63
CA PRO A 68 2.42 -14.80 14.39
C PRO A 68 1.68 -15.29 13.15
N ALA A 69 1.29 -16.57 13.13
CA ALA A 69 0.57 -17.15 11.99
C ALA A 69 -0.81 -16.54 11.82
N VAL A 70 -1.55 -16.33 12.92
CA VAL A 70 -2.85 -15.66 12.90
C VAL A 70 -2.68 -14.20 12.46
N GLY A 71 -1.68 -13.50 13.00
CA GLY A 71 -1.38 -12.12 12.60
C GLY A 71 -1.06 -12.00 11.11
N PHE A 72 -0.27 -12.93 10.59
CA PHE A 72 0.09 -12.98 9.17
C PHE A 72 -1.13 -13.26 8.28
N MET A 73 -1.98 -14.22 8.66
CA MET A 73 -3.21 -14.54 7.94
C MET A 73 -4.19 -13.36 7.95
N ASN A 74 -4.35 -12.67 9.08
CA ASN A 74 -5.16 -11.46 9.15
C ASN A 74 -4.63 -10.36 8.22
N SER A 75 -3.29 -10.17 8.17
CA SER A 75 -2.66 -9.21 7.26
C SER A 75 -2.90 -9.56 5.79
N ILE A 76 -2.80 -10.84 5.42
CA ILE A 76 -3.12 -11.30 4.06
C ILE A 76 -4.59 -11.02 3.74
N MET A 77 -5.51 -11.37 4.64
CA MET A 77 -6.95 -11.18 4.45
C MET A 77 -7.30 -9.70 4.26
N VAL A 78 -6.74 -8.83 5.10
CA VAL A 78 -6.94 -7.38 4.98
C VAL A 78 -6.35 -6.86 3.68
N SER A 79 -5.10 -7.22 3.34
CA SER A 79 -4.43 -6.73 2.14
C SER A 79 -5.15 -7.15 0.86
N VAL A 80 -5.54 -8.43 0.76
CA VAL A 80 -6.29 -8.95 -0.40
C VAL A 80 -7.66 -8.28 -0.49
N GLY A 81 -8.39 -8.19 0.64
CA GLY A 81 -9.71 -7.57 0.68
C GLY A 81 -9.69 -6.09 0.29
N VAL A 82 -8.77 -5.31 0.87
CA VAL A 82 -8.58 -3.89 0.54
C VAL A 82 -8.23 -3.71 -0.94
N THR A 83 -7.25 -4.48 -1.43
CA THR A 83 -6.80 -4.37 -2.82
C THR A 83 -7.92 -4.72 -3.80
N ALA A 84 -8.63 -5.82 -3.56
CA ALA A 84 -9.72 -6.26 -4.42
C ALA A 84 -10.87 -5.22 -4.47
N LEU A 85 -11.34 -4.75 -3.31
CA LEU A 85 -12.42 -3.77 -3.24
C LEU A 85 -11.99 -2.41 -3.81
N ALA A 86 -10.82 -1.91 -3.43
CA ALA A 86 -10.32 -0.63 -3.95
C ALA A 86 -10.17 -0.67 -5.47
N THR A 87 -9.55 -1.72 -6.02
CA THR A 87 -9.36 -1.85 -7.47
C THR A 87 -10.69 -1.97 -8.20
N TYR A 88 -11.57 -2.85 -7.74
CA TYR A 88 -12.86 -3.09 -8.40
C TYR A 88 -13.73 -1.83 -8.44
N PHE A 89 -14.03 -1.24 -7.29
CA PHE A 89 -14.92 -0.08 -7.23
C PHE A 89 -14.30 1.19 -7.83
N SER A 90 -12.99 1.38 -7.65
CA SER A 90 -12.31 2.53 -8.27
C SER A 90 -12.24 2.42 -9.79
N THR A 91 -12.07 1.20 -10.32
CA THR A 91 -12.07 0.96 -11.78
C THR A 91 -13.45 1.24 -12.36
N LEU A 92 -14.53 0.74 -11.74
CA LEU A 92 -15.91 1.02 -12.19
C LEU A 92 -16.21 2.52 -12.15
N THR A 93 -15.83 3.20 -11.06
CA THR A 93 -16.04 4.64 -10.92
C THR A 93 -15.23 5.42 -11.95
N ALA A 94 -13.96 5.08 -12.15
CA ALA A 94 -13.11 5.72 -13.15
C ALA A 94 -13.63 5.48 -14.57
N TYR A 95 -14.07 4.28 -14.87
CA TYR A 95 -14.68 3.92 -16.15
C TYR A 95 -15.94 4.76 -16.42
N SER A 96 -16.81 4.90 -15.44
CA SER A 96 -18.02 5.75 -15.57
C SER A 96 -17.69 7.21 -15.83
N LEU A 97 -16.59 7.71 -15.25
CA LEU A 97 -16.10 9.07 -15.42
C LEU A 97 -15.36 9.31 -16.75
N VAL A 98 -14.91 8.27 -17.45
CA VAL A 98 -14.20 8.38 -18.73
C VAL A 98 -15.13 8.10 -19.90
N VAL A 99 -15.91 7.01 -19.83
CA VAL A 99 -16.66 6.45 -20.96
C VAL A 99 -18.05 7.03 -21.09
N TYR A 100 -18.72 7.30 -19.95
CA TYR A 100 -20.11 7.78 -19.98
C TYR A 100 -20.20 9.29 -19.83
N GLU A 101 -21.12 9.89 -20.61
CA GLU A 101 -21.48 11.30 -20.49
C GLU A 101 -22.76 11.44 -19.66
N TRP A 102 -22.65 12.12 -18.52
CA TRP A 102 -23.77 12.41 -17.63
C TRP A 102 -23.60 13.78 -16.97
N LYS A 103 -24.73 14.42 -16.64
CA LYS A 103 -24.78 15.84 -16.25
C LYS A 103 -23.87 16.21 -15.07
N ALA A 104 -23.75 15.35 -14.06
CA ALA A 104 -22.97 15.63 -12.86
C ALA A 104 -21.54 15.08 -12.89
N ARG A 105 -21.06 14.47 -14.00
CA ARG A 105 -19.75 13.83 -14.13
C ARG A 105 -18.58 14.70 -13.60
N ASN A 106 -18.51 15.93 -14.06
CA ASN A 106 -17.41 16.84 -13.69
C ASN A 106 -17.53 17.30 -12.22
N ALA A 107 -18.76 17.58 -11.75
CA ALA A 107 -18.99 17.94 -10.36
C ALA A 107 -18.64 16.78 -9.41
N PHE A 108 -19.01 15.55 -9.77
CA PHE A 108 -18.65 14.36 -8.98
C PHE A 108 -17.16 14.12 -8.94
N PHE A 109 -16.44 14.29 -10.06
CA PHE A 109 -14.98 14.21 -10.05
C PHE A 109 -14.35 15.32 -9.22
N SER A 110 -14.86 16.55 -9.30
CA SER A 110 -14.37 17.68 -8.45
C SER A 110 -14.62 17.39 -6.97
N PHE A 111 -15.72 16.76 -6.62
CA PHE A 111 -16.01 16.31 -5.25
C PHE A 111 -14.99 15.28 -4.77
N ILE A 112 -14.65 14.27 -5.60
CA ILE A 112 -13.59 13.30 -5.29
C ILE A 112 -12.27 14.02 -5.03
N MET A 113 -11.90 14.98 -5.88
CA MET A 113 -10.68 15.78 -5.70
C MET A 113 -10.70 16.60 -4.42
N ALA A 114 -11.85 17.19 -4.06
CA ALA A 114 -11.99 17.95 -2.83
C ALA A 114 -11.81 17.08 -1.58
N ILE A 115 -12.35 15.84 -1.58
CA ILE A 115 -12.13 14.89 -0.49
C ILE A 115 -10.64 14.56 -0.31
N MET A 116 -9.87 14.43 -1.40
CA MET A 116 -8.43 14.15 -1.33
C MET A 116 -7.63 15.29 -0.69
N MET A 117 -8.17 16.50 -0.62
CA MET A 117 -7.52 17.63 0.06
C MET A 117 -7.67 17.57 1.59
N ILE A 118 -8.56 16.72 2.10
CA ILE A 118 -8.75 16.55 3.54
C ILE A 118 -7.59 15.70 4.08
N PRO A 119 -6.85 16.17 5.09
CA PRO A 119 -5.77 15.39 5.70
C PRO A 119 -6.28 14.05 6.25
N ALA A 120 -5.62 12.95 5.87
CA ALA A 120 -6.03 11.59 6.26
C ALA A 120 -6.10 11.40 7.78
N GLN A 121 -5.28 12.13 8.54
CA GLN A 121 -5.27 12.08 10.01
C GLN A 121 -6.60 12.54 10.63
N ILE A 122 -7.24 13.54 10.03
CA ILE A 122 -8.53 14.07 10.51
C ILE A 122 -9.65 13.06 10.23
N THR A 123 -9.67 12.50 9.01
CA THR A 123 -10.66 11.48 8.64
C THR A 123 -10.52 10.21 9.48
N MET A 124 -9.27 9.83 9.83
CA MET A 124 -9.00 8.66 10.68
C MET A 124 -9.60 8.80 12.08
N ILE A 125 -9.54 9.99 12.71
CA ILE A 125 -10.13 10.23 14.03
C ILE A 125 -11.65 10.04 13.97
N GLY A 126 -12.31 10.66 13.01
CA GLY A 126 -13.76 10.54 12.82
C GLY A 126 -14.20 9.11 12.51
N PHE A 127 -13.45 8.41 11.68
CA PHE A 127 -13.70 7.00 11.37
C PHE A 127 -13.57 6.11 12.61
N TYR A 128 -12.52 6.28 13.42
CA TYR A 128 -12.34 5.51 14.65
C TYR A 128 -13.48 5.77 15.64
N GLN A 129 -13.91 7.02 15.82
CA GLN A 129 -15.05 7.34 16.69
C GLN A 129 -16.35 6.70 16.22
N MET A 130 -16.59 6.65 14.90
CA MET A 130 -17.74 5.98 14.31
C MET A 130 -17.69 4.47 14.60
N VAL A 131 -16.56 3.82 14.31
CA VAL A 131 -16.36 2.39 14.53
C VAL A 131 -16.51 2.02 16.01
N TYR A 132 -16.03 2.88 16.91
CA TYR A 132 -16.21 2.71 18.36
C TYR A 132 -17.68 2.76 18.76
N LYS A 133 -18.43 3.75 18.26
CA LYS A 133 -19.88 3.90 18.57
C LYS A 133 -20.72 2.70 18.13
N ILE A 134 -20.37 2.07 17.02
CA ILE A 134 -21.07 0.87 16.50
C ILE A 134 -20.51 -0.45 17.05
N HIS A 135 -19.59 -0.37 18.04
CA HIS A 135 -18.96 -1.53 18.72
C HIS A 135 -18.21 -2.49 17.76
N MET A 136 -17.60 -1.97 16.68
CA MET A 136 -16.89 -2.78 15.67
C MET A 136 -15.37 -2.59 15.67
N THR A 137 -14.78 -2.08 16.76
CA THR A 137 -13.34 -1.78 16.85
C THR A 137 -12.43 -3.02 16.68
N ASN A 138 -12.95 -4.22 16.95
CA ASN A 138 -12.18 -5.46 16.84
C ASN A 138 -12.58 -6.32 15.62
N HIS A 139 -13.14 -5.70 14.58
CA HIS A 139 -13.54 -6.41 13.37
C HIS A 139 -12.65 -6.03 12.18
N LEU A 140 -12.02 -7.02 11.54
CA LEU A 140 -11.19 -6.81 10.35
C LEU A 140 -11.95 -6.18 9.17
N SER A 141 -13.27 -6.38 9.11
CA SER A 141 -14.12 -5.75 8.10
C SER A 141 -14.03 -4.23 8.11
N MET A 142 -13.80 -3.61 9.27
CA MET A 142 -13.64 -2.15 9.37
C MET A 142 -12.34 -1.63 8.75
N LEU A 143 -11.37 -2.50 8.54
CA LEU A 143 -10.16 -2.17 7.79
C LEU A 143 -10.34 -2.37 6.28
N ILE A 144 -11.25 -3.25 5.87
CA ILE A 144 -11.45 -3.67 4.47
C ILE A 144 -12.54 -2.82 3.79
N LEU A 145 -13.71 -2.65 4.43
CA LEU A 145 -14.87 -2.00 3.81
C LEU A 145 -14.63 -0.56 3.33
N PRO A 146 -13.89 0.30 4.04
CA PRO A 146 -13.63 1.67 3.56
C PRO A 146 -12.90 1.73 2.22
N ALA A 147 -12.22 0.66 1.82
CA ALA A 147 -11.52 0.58 0.55
C ALA A 147 -12.45 0.68 -0.68
N ILE A 148 -13.76 0.42 -0.52
CA ILE A 148 -14.79 0.64 -1.55
C ILE A 148 -14.79 2.10 -2.01
N ALA A 149 -14.56 3.04 -1.10
CA ALA A 149 -14.51 4.47 -1.38
C ALA A 149 -13.06 4.97 -1.28
N SER A 150 -12.26 4.73 -2.30
CA SER A 150 -10.85 5.16 -2.38
C SER A 150 -10.67 6.30 -3.40
N PRO A 151 -10.75 7.58 -2.99
CA PRO A 151 -10.65 8.73 -3.89
C PRO A 151 -9.36 8.77 -4.69
N SER A 152 -8.22 8.49 -4.05
CA SER A 152 -6.91 8.46 -4.70
C SER A 152 -6.82 7.38 -5.78
N MET A 153 -7.35 6.18 -5.51
CA MET A 153 -7.36 5.10 -6.50
C MET A 153 -8.24 5.46 -7.71
N VAL A 154 -9.42 6.04 -7.47
CA VAL A 154 -10.30 6.54 -8.56
C VAL A 154 -9.58 7.57 -9.40
N PHE A 155 -8.86 8.51 -8.76
CA PHE A 155 -8.07 9.52 -9.48
C PHE A 155 -7.01 8.89 -10.37
N PHE A 156 -6.18 7.98 -9.83
CA PHE A 156 -5.13 7.33 -10.61
C PHE A 156 -5.69 6.44 -11.74
N MET A 157 -6.73 5.67 -11.47
CA MET A 157 -7.40 4.84 -12.49
C MET A 157 -7.97 5.70 -13.63
N ARG A 158 -8.63 6.82 -13.30
CA ARG A 158 -9.14 7.76 -14.30
C ARG A 158 -8.02 8.39 -15.14
N GLN A 159 -6.93 8.81 -14.50
CA GLN A 159 -5.78 9.41 -15.19
C GLN A 159 -5.12 8.41 -16.14
N TYR A 160 -5.06 7.15 -15.76
CA TYR A 160 -4.54 6.09 -16.62
C TYR A 160 -5.51 5.75 -17.77
N MET A 161 -6.80 5.60 -17.48
CA MET A 161 -7.81 5.22 -18.48
C MET A 161 -8.01 6.30 -19.55
N LYS A 162 -7.96 7.57 -19.18
CA LYS A 162 -8.25 8.68 -20.10
C LYS A 162 -7.39 8.67 -21.37
N PRO A 163 -6.06 8.48 -21.33
CA PRO A 163 -5.22 8.36 -22.52
C PRO A 163 -5.18 6.95 -23.11
N ALA A 164 -5.38 5.89 -22.30
CA ALA A 164 -5.21 4.51 -22.72
C ALA A 164 -6.46 3.90 -23.38
N LEU A 165 -7.65 4.38 -22.98
CA LEU A 165 -8.93 3.86 -23.49
C LEU A 165 -9.51 4.82 -24.52
N SER A 166 -9.37 4.51 -25.81
CA SER A 166 -10.04 5.29 -26.85
C SER A 166 -11.55 4.98 -26.85
N LEU A 167 -12.37 6.01 -27.00
CA LEU A 167 -13.82 5.84 -27.10
C LEU A 167 -14.25 5.03 -28.32
N GLU A 168 -13.43 5.03 -29.37
CA GLU A 168 -13.65 4.24 -30.59
C GLU A 168 -13.61 2.74 -30.33
N ILE A 169 -12.69 2.28 -29.47
CA ILE A 169 -12.61 0.86 -29.04
C ILE A 169 -13.89 0.49 -28.26
N VAL A 170 -14.36 1.37 -27.39
CA VAL A 170 -15.60 1.14 -26.62
C VAL A 170 -16.81 1.09 -27.53
N GLN A 171 -16.87 1.97 -28.54
CA GLN A 171 -17.96 1.99 -29.52
C GLN A 171 -17.96 0.75 -30.41
N SER A 172 -16.80 0.31 -30.90
CA SER A 172 -16.71 -0.92 -31.71
C SER A 172 -17.15 -2.15 -30.90
N ALA A 173 -16.70 -2.27 -29.65
CA ALA A 173 -17.14 -3.35 -28.77
C ALA A 173 -18.67 -3.37 -28.55
N ARG A 174 -19.30 -2.19 -28.47
CA ARG A 174 -20.77 -2.08 -28.37
C ARG A 174 -21.49 -2.52 -29.66
N ILE A 175 -20.93 -2.22 -30.81
CA ILE A 175 -21.43 -2.68 -32.11
C ILE A 175 -21.35 -4.21 -32.19
N ASP A 176 -20.29 -4.80 -31.64
CA ASP A 176 -20.06 -6.25 -31.56
C ASP A 176 -20.93 -6.93 -30.46
N GLY A 177 -21.80 -6.19 -29.77
CA GLY A 177 -22.75 -6.73 -28.79
C GLY A 177 -22.29 -6.70 -27.33
N ALA A 178 -21.16 -6.08 -27.00
CA ALA A 178 -20.75 -5.84 -25.61
C ALA A 178 -21.72 -4.83 -24.95
N LYS A 179 -22.25 -5.18 -23.76
CA LYS A 179 -23.18 -4.35 -23.00
C LYS A 179 -22.49 -3.56 -21.92
#